data_893c2a5adfdbf11d7138929d2b19f809
#
_entry.id   893c2a5adfdbf11d7138929d2b19f809
#
_cell.length_a   1.000
_cell.length_b   1.000
_cell.length_c   1.000
_cell.angle_alpha   90.00
_cell.angle_beta   90.00
_cell.angle_gamma   90.00
#
_symmetry.space_group_name_H-M   'P 1'
#
loop_
_entity.id
_entity.type
_entity.pdbx_description
1 polymer ?
#
loop_
_entity_poly.entity_id
_entity_poly.type
_entity_poly.pdbx_seq_one_letter_code
_entity_poly.pdbx_strand_id
1 'polypeptide(L)'
;ASAITGKTKLLMVCHMINITGQILPVRKICNMAHERGVQVMVDGAHSFAHFKFTIPDLNCDYYGSSLHKWLSVPLGAGILYVRKEKIGNVWPLIAEGERKPDDISRLNHIGTHPVHTDLAIADAIDFYNIIGAERKEARLRFLQNYWTSKVRDLPNVLLNTPADPARSSGIPNAAIRASVRSSLFKGH
;
A
#
# COMPACT_ATOMS: atom_id res chain seq x y z
N ALA A 1 14.83 10.67 -7.84
CA ALA A 1 16.09 11.22 -7.31
C ALA A 1 16.18 12.74 -7.49
N SER A 2 15.81 13.27 -8.66
CA SER A 2 15.90 14.72 -8.97
C SER A 2 14.99 15.60 -8.11
N ALA A 3 13.90 15.07 -7.56
CA ALA A 3 12.99 15.81 -6.69
C ALA A 3 13.49 15.95 -5.24
N ILE A 4 14.51 15.19 -4.84
CA ILE A 4 15.10 15.31 -3.50
C ILE A 4 16.08 16.46 -3.49
N THR A 5 15.85 17.42 -2.59
CA THR A 5 16.71 18.61 -2.37
C THR A 5 17.23 18.62 -0.95
N GLY A 6 18.15 19.55 -0.63
CA GLY A 6 18.66 19.74 0.74
C GLY A 6 17.58 20.12 1.79
N LYS A 7 16.37 20.49 1.32
CA LYS A 7 15.23 20.79 2.19
C LYS A 7 14.31 19.59 2.44
N THR A 8 14.47 18.51 1.66
CA THR A 8 13.63 17.31 1.79
C THR A 8 13.98 16.57 3.08
N LYS A 9 13.00 16.35 3.95
CA LYS A 9 13.16 15.64 5.24
C LYS A 9 12.51 14.26 5.20
N LEU A 10 11.39 14.13 4.50
CA LEU A 10 10.60 12.91 4.41
C LEU A 10 10.17 12.67 2.97
N LEU A 11 10.31 11.45 2.51
CA LEU A 11 9.76 10.94 1.26
C LEU A 11 8.61 10.00 1.58
N MET A 12 7.40 10.30 1.08
CA MET A 12 6.29 9.35 1.12
C MET A 12 6.17 8.62 -0.22
N VAL A 13 6.03 7.30 -0.18
CA VAL A 13 5.91 6.46 -1.37
C VAL A 13 4.91 5.34 -1.16
N CYS A 14 4.05 5.09 -2.17
CA CYS A 14 3.19 3.91 -2.16
C CYS A 14 4.01 2.65 -2.43
N HIS A 15 3.72 1.56 -1.72
CA HIS A 15 4.30 0.25 -2.05
C HIS A 15 3.64 -0.36 -3.29
N MET A 16 2.32 -0.20 -3.38
CA MET A 16 1.53 -0.61 -4.53
C MET A 16 0.55 0.48 -4.94
N ILE A 17 0.53 0.84 -6.21
CA ILE A 17 -0.36 1.88 -6.74
C ILE A 17 -1.77 1.32 -6.84
N ASN A 18 -2.72 1.96 -6.19
CA ASN A 18 -4.11 1.54 -6.11
C ASN A 18 -4.87 1.54 -7.44
N ILE A 19 -4.44 2.33 -8.42
CA ILE A 19 -5.09 2.43 -9.73
C ILE A 19 -4.56 1.37 -10.69
N THR A 20 -3.24 1.17 -10.74
CA THR A 20 -2.59 0.33 -11.75
C THR A 20 -2.12 -1.01 -11.22
N GLY A 21 -2.13 -1.21 -9.91
CA GLY A 21 -1.56 -2.40 -9.27
C GLY A 21 -0.04 -2.50 -9.40
N GLN A 22 0.63 -1.42 -9.82
CA GLN A 22 2.07 -1.40 -9.95
C GLN A 22 2.74 -1.47 -8.59
N ILE A 23 3.63 -2.45 -8.41
CA ILE A 23 4.48 -2.60 -7.22
C ILE A 23 5.76 -1.80 -7.46
N LEU A 24 6.04 -0.87 -6.56
CA LEU A 24 7.25 -0.04 -6.62
C LEU A 24 8.43 -0.73 -5.92
N PRO A 25 9.66 -0.51 -6.39
CA PRO A 25 10.87 -1.08 -5.78
C PRO A 25 11.25 -0.32 -4.50
N VAL A 26 10.40 -0.40 -3.47
CA VAL A 26 10.47 0.43 -2.26
C VAL A 26 11.82 0.33 -1.57
N ARG A 27 12.39 -0.88 -1.42
CA ARG A 27 13.72 -1.03 -0.82
C ARG A 27 14.80 -0.20 -1.52
N LYS A 28 14.79 -0.18 -2.86
CA LYS A 28 15.74 0.63 -3.64
C LYS A 28 15.50 2.12 -3.43
N ILE A 29 14.22 2.52 -3.33
CA ILE A 29 13.83 3.91 -3.08
C ILE A 29 14.27 4.34 -1.68
N CYS A 30 14.05 3.50 -0.66
CA CYS A 30 14.49 3.75 0.72
C CYS A 30 16.02 3.92 0.80
N ASN A 31 16.77 2.99 0.22
CA ASN A 31 18.23 3.07 0.22
C ASN A 31 18.71 4.38 -0.43
N MET A 32 18.18 4.73 -1.59
CA MET A 32 18.52 5.97 -2.31
C MET A 32 18.18 7.23 -1.50
N ALA A 33 17.06 7.21 -0.76
CA ALA A 33 16.66 8.33 0.10
C ALA A 33 17.57 8.45 1.34
N HIS A 34 17.88 7.32 1.98
CA HIS A 34 18.77 7.27 3.15
C HIS A 34 20.19 7.73 2.83
N GLU A 35 20.74 7.40 1.65
CA GLU A 35 22.02 7.93 1.17
C GLU A 35 22.04 9.48 1.09
N ARG A 36 20.87 10.12 1.09
CA ARG A 36 20.69 11.56 1.06
C ARG A 36 20.17 12.14 2.39
N GLY A 37 20.18 11.33 3.44
CA GLY A 37 19.69 11.73 4.77
C GLY A 37 18.18 11.97 4.85
N VAL A 38 17.40 11.42 3.91
CA VAL A 38 15.93 11.59 3.84
C VAL A 38 15.25 10.35 4.39
N GLN A 39 14.32 10.54 5.32
CA GLN A 39 13.49 9.47 5.88
C GLN A 39 12.42 9.03 4.88
N VAL A 40 11.95 7.78 4.99
CA VAL A 40 10.93 7.24 4.10
C VAL A 40 9.73 6.69 4.85
N MET A 41 8.55 7.19 4.49
CA MET A 41 7.26 6.63 4.88
C MET A 41 6.65 5.87 3.71
N VAL A 42 6.28 4.63 3.96
CA VAL A 42 5.65 3.76 2.96
C VAL A 42 4.15 3.69 3.21
N ASP A 43 3.37 4.06 2.20
CA ASP A 43 1.94 3.75 2.15
C ASP A 43 1.77 2.31 1.66
N GLY A 44 1.41 1.44 2.60
CA GLY A 44 1.16 0.02 2.38
C GLY A 44 -0.29 -0.36 2.20
N ALA A 45 -1.20 0.61 2.08
CA ALA A 45 -2.64 0.37 2.06
C ALA A 45 -3.11 -0.69 1.06
N HIS A 46 -2.42 -0.86 -0.06
CA HIS A 46 -2.73 -1.87 -1.08
C HIS A 46 -1.74 -3.04 -1.14
N SER A 47 -0.65 -3.01 -0.38
CA SER A 47 0.33 -4.10 -0.34
C SER A 47 0.18 -5.02 0.87
N PHE A 48 -0.22 -4.47 2.02
CA PHE A 48 -0.38 -5.25 3.26
C PHE A 48 -1.44 -6.33 3.09
N ALA A 49 -1.10 -7.57 3.43
CA ALA A 49 -1.94 -8.76 3.25
C ALA A 49 -2.41 -9.04 1.80
N HIS A 50 -1.88 -8.34 0.78
CA HIS A 50 -2.17 -8.57 -0.63
C HIS A 50 -1.19 -9.56 -1.25
N PHE A 51 0.11 -9.35 -1.03
CA PHE A 51 1.20 -10.23 -1.45
C PHE A 51 2.24 -10.35 -0.33
N LYS A 52 3.13 -11.34 -0.47
CA LYS A 52 4.09 -11.67 0.59
C LYS A 52 5.30 -10.75 0.58
N PHE A 53 5.57 -10.11 1.71
CA PHE A 53 6.78 -9.37 2.02
C PHE A 53 6.89 -9.19 3.53
N THR A 54 8.03 -8.71 4.04
CA THR A 54 8.17 -8.25 5.40
C THR A 54 8.50 -6.76 5.45
N ILE A 55 7.97 -6.04 6.44
CA ILE A 55 8.23 -4.60 6.57
C ILE A 55 9.74 -4.30 6.72
N PRO A 56 10.52 -5.07 7.51
CA PRO A 56 11.96 -4.88 7.59
C PRO A 56 12.69 -4.99 6.24
N ASP A 57 12.22 -5.83 5.33
CA ASP A 57 12.83 -5.97 3.99
C ASP A 57 12.71 -4.70 3.13
N LEU A 58 11.74 -3.85 3.42
CA LEU A 58 11.54 -2.58 2.71
C LEU A 58 12.59 -1.53 3.11
N ASN A 59 13.23 -1.69 4.28
CA ASN A 59 14.17 -0.73 4.85
C ASN A 59 13.59 0.69 5.02
N CYS A 60 12.28 0.82 5.25
CA CYS A 60 11.63 2.10 5.50
C CYS A 60 11.74 2.54 6.97
N ASP A 61 11.54 3.83 7.24
CA ASP A 61 11.49 4.37 8.60
C ASP A 61 10.09 4.26 9.19
N TYR A 62 9.08 4.41 8.34
CA TYR A 62 7.67 4.34 8.70
C TYR A 62 6.90 3.52 7.66
N TYR A 63 5.88 2.80 8.12
CA TYR A 63 4.96 2.09 7.23
C TYR A 63 3.54 2.19 7.78
N GLY A 64 2.61 2.66 6.96
CA GLY A 64 1.19 2.77 7.32
C GLY A 64 0.33 1.89 6.43
N SER A 65 -0.71 1.28 6.99
CA SER A 65 -1.70 0.54 6.21
C SER A 65 -3.07 0.54 6.86
N SER A 66 -4.10 0.60 6.02
CA SER A 66 -5.48 0.31 6.41
C SER A 66 -5.70 -1.19 6.45
N LEU A 67 -6.32 -1.73 7.50
CA LEU A 67 -6.53 -3.17 7.65
C LEU A 67 -7.83 -3.66 7.00
N HIS A 68 -8.77 -2.76 6.70
CA HIS A 68 -10.06 -3.09 6.09
C HIS A 68 -9.98 -3.47 4.59
N LYS A 69 -8.82 -3.34 3.96
CA LYS A 69 -8.64 -3.69 2.54
C LYS A 69 -8.35 -5.19 2.39
N TRP A 70 -7.10 -5.55 2.30
CA TRP A 70 -6.70 -6.93 1.94
C TRP A 70 -6.61 -7.87 3.14
N LEU A 71 -6.55 -7.36 4.38
CA LEU A 71 -6.70 -8.17 5.58
C LEU A 71 -8.17 -8.42 5.94
N SER A 72 -9.11 -7.63 5.36
CA SER A 72 -10.56 -7.80 5.54
C SER A 72 -11.07 -7.51 6.96
N VAL A 73 -10.38 -6.68 7.72
CA VAL A 73 -10.89 -6.13 9.00
C VAL A 73 -12.04 -5.17 8.70
N PRO A 74 -13.04 -5.01 9.57
CA PRO A 74 -14.03 -3.93 9.45
C PRO A 74 -13.40 -2.54 9.35
N LEU A 75 -14.14 -1.57 8.80
CA LEU A 75 -13.65 -0.19 8.66
C LEU A 75 -13.27 0.41 10.01
N GLY A 76 -12.17 1.18 10.04
CA GLY A 76 -11.76 1.96 11.20
C GLY A 76 -10.41 1.53 11.80
N ALA A 77 -9.88 0.35 11.45
CA ALA A 77 -8.56 -0.09 11.93
C ALA A 77 -7.45 0.16 10.92
N GLY A 78 -6.27 0.45 11.43
CA GLY A 78 -5.03 0.61 10.68
C GLY A 78 -3.81 0.20 11.50
N ILE A 79 -2.66 0.13 10.85
CA ILE A 79 -1.37 -0.06 11.52
C ILE A 79 -0.43 1.08 11.16
N LEU A 80 0.40 1.45 12.11
CA LEU A 80 1.56 2.28 11.93
C LEU A 80 2.79 1.54 12.46
N TYR A 81 3.70 1.20 11.57
CA TYR A 81 5.04 0.76 11.94
C TYR A 81 5.97 1.97 12.00
N VAL A 82 6.74 2.06 13.05
CA VAL A 82 7.81 3.05 13.21
C VAL A 82 9.09 2.30 13.55
N ARG A 83 10.16 2.56 12.81
CA ARG A 83 11.48 2.02 13.13
C ARG A 83 11.87 2.44 14.54
N LYS A 84 12.37 1.52 15.36
CA LYS A 84 12.62 1.72 16.79
C LYS A 84 13.38 3.01 17.08
N GLU A 85 14.43 3.29 16.32
CA GLU A 85 15.29 4.48 16.48
C GLU A 85 14.59 5.79 16.08
N LYS A 86 13.39 5.69 15.50
CA LYS A 86 12.59 6.85 15.05
C LYS A 86 11.40 7.15 15.96
N ILE A 87 11.06 6.25 16.90
CA ILE A 87 9.87 6.42 17.76
C ILE A 87 9.94 7.74 18.52
N GLY A 88 11.09 8.08 19.09
CA GLY A 88 11.28 9.32 19.83
C GLY A 88 11.10 10.61 19.01
N ASN A 89 11.21 10.52 17.69
CA ASN A 89 11.06 11.66 16.78
C ASN A 89 9.61 11.92 16.34
N VAL A 90 8.68 10.99 16.67
CA VAL A 90 7.27 11.12 16.32
C VAL A 90 6.49 11.67 17.50
N TRP A 91 5.75 12.74 17.28
CA TRP A 91 4.88 13.32 18.29
C TRP A 91 3.56 12.56 18.38
N PRO A 92 3.04 12.27 19.59
CA PRO A 92 1.71 11.72 19.75
C PRO A 92 0.67 12.74 19.27
N LEU A 93 -0.43 12.23 18.72
CA LEU A 93 -1.53 13.06 18.22
C LEU A 93 -2.27 13.78 19.37
N ILE A 94 -2.42 13.08 20.50
CA ILE A 94 -3.07 13.59 21.71
C ILE A 94 -2.05 13.53 22.85
N ALA A 95 -2.01 14.56 23.67
CA ALA A 95 -1.16 14.59 24.86
C ALA A 95 -1.55 13.43 25.79
N GLU A 96 -0.57 12.68 26.23
CA GLU A 96 -0.68 11.56 27.16
C GLU A 96 0.30 11.78 28.32
N GLY A 97 0.07 11.07 29.45
CA GLY A 97 1.00 11.09 30.56
C GLY A 97 2.41 10.64 30.19
N GLU A 98 3.37 10.85 31.10
CA GLU A 98 4.78 10.57 30.88
C GLU A 98 5.00 9.07 30.48
N ARG A 99 5.44 8.87 29.26
CA ARG A 99 5.93 7.58 28.74
C ARG A 99 7.36 7.76 28.24
N LYS A 100 8.11 6.66 28.22
CA LYS A 100 9.48 6.70 27.68
C LYS A 100 9.45 7.14 26.20
N PRO A 101 10.42 7.94 25.77
CA PRO A 101 10.45 8.43 24.37
C PRO A 101 10.47 7.33 23.31
N ASP A 102 11.02 6.16 23.63
CA ASP A 102 11.14 5.00 22.74
C ASP A 102 9.99 3.98 22.89
N ASP A 103 8.99 4.28 23.72
CA ASP A 103 7.80 3.45 23.86
C ASP A 103 6.78 3.78 22.77
N ILE A 104 6.57 2.82 21.85
CA ILE A 104 5.62 2.98 20.73
C ILE A 104 4.18 3.19 21.20
N SER A 105 3.82 2.71 22.39
CA SER A 105 2.45 2.83 22.92
C SER A 105 2.02 4.27 23.13
N ARG A 106 2.99 5.22 23.26
CA ARG A 106 2.72 6.66 23.30
C ARG A 106 2.00 7.21 22.06
N LEU A 107 2.11 6.50 20.94
CA LEU A 107 1.49 6.90 19.68
C LEU A 107 0.09 6.29 19.47
N ASN A 108 -0.34 5.42 20.39
CA ASN A 108 -1.60 4.68 20.22
C ASN A 108 -2.81 5.35 20.90
N HIS A 109 -2.60 6.43 21.63
CA HIS A 109 -3.70 7.13 22.28
C HIS A 109 -4.43 8.04 21.28
N ILE A 110 -5.68 7.72 20.98
CA ILE A 110 -6.53 8.44 20.03
C ILE A 110 -7.87 8.88 20.65
N GLY A 111 -7.99 8.76 21.98
CA GLY A 111 -9.26 9.00 22.70
C GLY A 111 -10.22 7.84 22.63
N THR A 112 -11.48 8.09 22.90
CA THR A 112 -12.55 7.08 22.84
C THR A 112 -12.83 6.69 21.39
N HIS A 113 -12.76 5.40 21.08
CA HIS A 113 -13.02 4.85 19.76
C HIS A 113 -13.78 3.53 19.84
N PRO A 114 -14.40 3.08 18.74
CA PRO A 114 -15.10 1.80 18.67
C PRO A 114 -14.12 0.62 18.77
N VAL A 115 -14.13 -0.12 19.87
CA VAL A 115 -13.19 -1.24 20.11
C VAL A 115 -13.54 -2.51 19.33
N HIS A 116 -14.77 -2.64 18.82
CA HIS A 116 -15.20 -3.83 18.08
C HIS A 116 -14.37 -4.07 16.81
N THR A 117 -13.90 -3.02 16.16
CA THR A 117 -13.04 -3.13 14.99
C THR A 117 -11.66 -3.68 15.37
N ASP A 118 -11.09 -3.21 16.48
CA ASP A 118 -9.80 -3.70 16.97
C ASP A 118 -9.88 -5.17 17.40
N LEU A 119 -10.98 -5.56 18.05
CA LEU A 119 -11.22 -6.95 18.44
C LEU A 119 -11.33 -7.89 17.23
N ALA A 120 -11.89 -7.42 16.11
CA ALA A 120 -12.01 -8.21 14.89
C ALA A 120 -10.67 -8.43 14.14
N ILE A 121 -9.58 -7.77 14.54
CA ILE A 121 -8.27 -7.94 13.89
C ILE A 121 -7.77 -9.38 14.05
N ALA A 122 -7.93 -10.00 15.21
CA ALA A 122 -7.50 -11.37 15.45
C ALA A 122 -8.24 -12.34 14.52
N ASP A 123 -9.56 -12.25 14.43
CA ASP A 123 -10.38 -13.09 13.54
C ASP A 123 -9.98 -12.92 12.07
N ALA A 124 -9.69 -11.68 11.65
CA ALA A 124 -9.24 -11.41 10.30
C ALA A 124 -7.86 -12.01 9.99
N ILE A 125 -6.95 -12.01 10.97
CA ILE A 125 -5.64 -12.67 10.86
C ILE A 125 -5.82 -14.19 10.75
N ASP A 126 -6.68 -14.77 11.57
CA ASP A 126 -6.98 -16.21 11.54
C ASP A 126 -7.59 -16.59 10.19
N PHE A 127 -8.55 -15.84 9.70
CA PHE A 127 -9.12 -16.02 8.37
C PHE A 127 -8.06 -15.93 7.25
N TYR A 128 -7.19 -14.93 7.33
CA TYR A 128 -6.08 -14.77 6.38
C TYR A 128 -5.12 -15.97 6.42
N ASN A 129 -4.81 -16.49 7.61
CA ASN A 129 -3.93 -17.64 7.80
C ASN A 129 -4.57 -18.95 7.31
N ILE A 130 -5.89 -19.14 7.50
CA ILE A 130 -6.64 -20.29 6.97
C ILE A 130 -6.59 -20.32 5.43
N ILE A 131 -6.75 -19.17 4.78
CA ILE A 131 -6.60 -19.07 3.31
C ILE A 131 -5.15 -19.36 2.92
N GLY A 132 -4.20 -18.77 3.63
CA GLY A 132 -2.77 -18.81 3.33
C GLY A 132 -2.34 -17.68 2.37
N ALA A 133 -1.26 -17.00 2.75
CA ALA A 133 -0.74 -15.83 2.02
C ALA A 133 -0.44 -16.15 0.55
N GLU A 134 0.27 -17.23 0.30
CA GLU A 134 0.67 -17.66 -1.05
C GLU A 134 -0.55 -18.02 -1.92
N ARG A 135 -1.53 -18.73 -1.34
CA ARG A 135 -2.75 -19.11 -2.06
C ARG A 135 -3.57 -17.88 -2.43
N LYS A 136 -3.70 -16.93 -1.52
CA LYS A 136 -4.38 -15.65 -1.76
C LYS A 136 -3.69 -14.87 -2.87
N GLU A 137 -2.39 -14.67 -2.77
CA GLU A 137 -1.60 -13.98 -3.80
C GLU A 137 -1.73 -14.65 -5.17
N ALA A 138 -1.58 -15.98 -5.24
CA ALA A 138 -1.71 -16.73 -6.47
C ALA A 138 -3.10 -16.54 -7.11
N ARG A 139 -4.17 -16.53 -6.30
CA ARG A 139 -5.52 -16.29 -6.79
C ARG A 139 -5.71 -14.88 -7.34
N LEU A 140 -5.19 -13.87 -6.66
CA LEU A 140 -5.26 -12.49 -7.11
C LEU A 140 -4.51 -12.29 -8.43
N ARG A 141 -3.33 -12.87 -8.57
CA ARG A 141 -2.54 -12.87 -9.81
C ARG A 141 -3.24 -13.62 -10.95
N PHE A 142 -3.84 -14.76 -10.64
CA PHE A 142 -4.64 -15.50 -11.62
C PHE A 142 -5.79 -14.64 -12.15
N LEU A 143 -6.57 -14.02 -11.28
CA LEU A 143 -7.70 -13.16 -11.66
C LEU A 143 -7.25 -11.96 -12.49
N GLN A 144 -6.14 -11.32 -12.11
CA GLN A 144 -5.53 -10.26 -12.91
C GLN A 144 -5.19 -10.74 -14.32
N ASN A 145 -4.47 -11.85 -14.45
CA ASN A 145 -4.01 -12.36 -15.73
C ASN A 145 -5.16 -12.91 -16.59
N TYR A 146 -6.17 -13.50 -15.96
CA TYR A 146 -7.30 -14.11 -16.64
C TYR A 146 -8.01 -13.17 -17.61
N TRP A 147 -8.29 -11.94 -17.19
CA TRP A 147 -8.96 -11.00 -18.07
C TRP A 147 -7.99 -10.11 -18.85
N THR A 148 -6.84 -9.73 -18.27
CA THR A 148 -5.87 -8.88 -18.96
C THR A 148 -5.28 -9.56 -20.18
N SER A 149 -5.08 -10.89 -20.16
CA SER A 149 -4.64 -11.64 -21.34
C SER A 149 -5.65 -11.62 -22.48
N LYS A 150 -6.94 -11.55 -22.18
CA LYS A 150 -8.01 -11.53 -23.19
C LYS A 150 -8.18 -10.19 -23.88
N VAL A 151 -7.75 -9.11 -23.24
CA VAL A 151 -7.96 -7.75 -23.75
C VAL A 151 -6.66 -7.07 -24.19
N ARG A 152 -5.51 -7.65 -23.89
CA ARG A 152 -4.19 -7.06 -24.13
C ARG A 152 -3.96 -6.69 -25.60
N ASP A 153 -4.40 -7.53 -26.50
CA ASP A 153 -4.15 -7.38 -27.94
C ASP A 153 -5.30 -6.68 -28.68
N LEU A 154 -6.31 -6.22 -27.95
CA LEU A 154 -7.40 -5.46 -28.56
C LEU A 154 -6.89 -4.05 -28.95
N PRO A 155 -7.18 -3.60 -30.19
CA PRO A 155 -6.57 -2.38 -30.76
C PRO A 155 -6.91 -1.09 -30.01
N ASN A 156 -8.04 -1.08 -29.30
CA ASN A 156 -8.52 0.10 -28.56
C ASN A 156 -8.30 -0.02 -27.04
N VAL A 157 -7.58 -1.01 -26.57
CA VAL A 157 -7.30 -1.21 -25.15
C VAL A 157 -5.84 -0.91 -24.85
N LEU A 158 -5.63 -0.11 -23.79
CA LEU A 158 -4.33 0.15 -23.22
C LEU A 158 -4.31 -0.39 -21.79
N LEU A 159 -3.48 -1.39 -21.51
CA LEU A 159 -3.27 -1.87 -20.14
C LEU A 159 -2.25 -0.96 -19.44
N ASN A 160 -2.68 -0.28 -18.38
CA ASN A 160 -1.83 0.56 -17.54
C ASN A 160 -1.07 -0.27 -16.49
N THR A 161 -1.51 -1.51 -16.23
CA THR A 161 -0.87 -2.43 -15.31
C THR A 161 0.36 -3.05 -15.96
N PRO A 162 1.53 -3.03 -15.29
CA PRO A 162 2.73 -3.68 -15.80
C PRO A 162 2.49 -5.17 -16.09
N ALA A 163 3.03 -5.65 -17.22
CA ALA A 163 2.93 -7.05 -17.59
C ALA A 163 3.84 -7.95 -16.74
N ASP A 164 4.92 -7.40 -16.21
CA ASP A 164 5.86 -8.10 -15.35
C ASP A 164 5.20 -8.47 -14.00
N PRO A 165 5.08 -9.76 -13.66
CA PRO A 165 4.47 -10.21 -12.42
C PRO A 165 5.25 -9.77 -11.16
N ALA A 166 6.54 -9.48 -11.28
CA ALA A 166 7.31 -8.91 -10.16
C ALA A 166 6.92 -7.45 -9.86
N ARG A 167 6.26 -6.78 -10.80
CA ARG A 167 5.91 -5.35 -10.73
C ARG A 167 4.42 -5.09 -10.65
N SER A 168 3.58 -6.11 -10.57
CA SER A 168 2.12 -5.95 -10.47
C SER A 168 1.47 -7.12 -9.72
N SER A 169 0.33 -6.87 -9.11
CA SER A 169 -0.52 -7.91 -8.49
C SER A 169 -1.95 -7.38 -8.36
N GLY A 170 -2.92 -8.26 -8.47
CA GLY A 170 -4.33 -8.21 -8.08
C GLY A 170 -5.18 -6.97 -8.40
N ILE A 171 -4.59 -5.85 -8.85
CA ILE A 171 -5.30 -4.61 -9.20
C ILE A 171 -4.96 -4.24 -10.66
N PRO A 172 -5.61 -4.87 -11.64
CA PRO A 172 -5.37 -4.53 -13.04
C PRO A 172 -6.21 -3.34 -13.48
N ASN A 173 -5.64 -2.55 -14.39
CA ASN A 173 -6.29 -1.36 -14.95
C ASN A 173 -6.09 -1.30 -16.46
N ALA A 174 -7.17 -0.97 -17.16
CA ALA A 174 -7.17 -0.74 -18.59
C ALA A 174 -7.87 0.58 -18.94
N ALA A 175 -7.34 1.28 -19.92
CA ALA A 175 -8.01 2.41 -20.57
C ALA A 175 -8.52 1.97 -21.94
N ILE A 176 -9.70 2.46 -22.31
CA ILE A 176 -10.25 2.32 -23.66
C ILE A 176 -9.93 3.60 -24.41
N ARG A 177 -9.17 3.48 -25.50
CA ARG A 177 -8.98 4.60 -26.43
C ARG A 177 -10.30 4.86 -27.14
N ALA A 178 -10.90 6.02 -26.91
CA ALA A 178 -12.05 6.45 -27.69
C ALA A 178 -11.66 6.41 -29.18
N SER A 179 -12.30 5.54 -29.96
CA SER A 179 -12.22 5.69 -31.40
C SER A 179 -12.86 7.05 -31.72
N VAL A 180 -12.12 7.92 -32.40
CA VAL A 180 -12.65 9.19 -32.93
C VAL A 180 -13.65 8.84 -34.04
N ARG A 181 -14.85 8.41 -33.66
CA ARG A 181 -16.04 8.46 -34.46
C ARG A 181 -17.01 9.43 -33.79
N SER A 182 -16.66 10.72 -33.80
CA SER A 182 -17.58 11.81 -33.50
C SER A 182 -18.67 12.00 -34.55
N SER A 183 -18.90 11.02 -35.43
CA SER A 183 -19.91 11.09 -36.49
C SER A 183 -21.27 10.48 -36.15
N LEU A 184 -21.43 9.89 -34.96
CA LEU A 184 -22.69 9.23 -34.57
C LEU A 184 -23.61 10.07 -33.66
N PHE A 185 -23.21 11.28 -33.28
CA PHE A 185 -24.03 12.21 -32.49
C PHE A 185 -24.24 13.59 -33.17
N LYS A 186 -24.17 13.65 -34.48
CA LYS A 186 -24.67 14.78 -35.23
C LYS A 186 -25.90 14.33 -36.04
N GLY A 187 -27.05 14.42 -35.43
CA GLY A 187 -28.33 14.16 -36.07
C GLY A 187 -29.43 13.89 -35.06
N HIS A 188 -30.04 14.87 -34.54
CA HIS A 188 -31.44 15.23 -34.45
C HIS A 188 -31.63 16.30 -33.37
#